data_67aa80ecd9d5223ac12308bad72b601d
#
_entry.id   67aa80ecd9d5223ac12308bad72b601d
#
_cell.length_a   1.000
_cell.length_b   1.000
_cell.length_c   1.000
_cell.angle_alpha   90.00
_cell.angle_beta   90.00
_cell.angle_gamma   90.00
#
_symmetry.space_group_name_H-M   'P 1'
#
loop_
_entity.id
_entity.type
_entity.pdbx_description
1 polymer ?
#
loop_
_entity_poly.entity_id
_entity_poly.type
_entity_poly.pdbx_seq_one_letter_code
_entity_poly.pdbx_strand_id
1 'polypeptide(L)'
;MIRWLAAFFCSLIFAGVAPAKPAFEIREKITYSTVGDRALLLDAFIPNAAGTHPAVLVVHGGAWRSGNRRQLRAYATALAERGFVCFAIDYRLAPKHKFPAQIEDCRMAVRWIRKNASHYKVNPDRLGAIGYSAGGHLVSLLATTGKPPSDTNGNIDTRIQVAAAGGAPTDFRWFPDNGRWAEFWMGGDLTSKKELFLAASTAAFVDAGDAPLFFFNGSADELVPEAWTKACYFALKSAGVKTEFYSIANAGHMQAAMDPGALEKACDFLASVLVPEHKTAGSGENAVSAQGDPSADSSSDSAISKDLDHECFVGKPVG
;
A
#
# COMPACT_ATOMS: atom_id res chain seq x y z
N MET A 1 -31.14 -28.00 73.79
CA MET A 1 -30.65 -26.73 73.28
C MET A 1 -30.06 -26.99 71.88
N ILE A 2 -30.83 -26.75 70.81
CA ILE A 2 -30.42 -26.94 69.43
C ILE A 2 -30.30 -25.55 68.78
N ARG A 3 -29.04 -25.17 68.43
CA ARG A 3 -28.69 -23.92 67.76
C ARG A 3 -28.84 -24.09 66.25
N TRP A 4 -29.74 -23.36 65.61
CA TRP A 4 -29.85 -23.23 64.15
C TRP A 4 -28.83 -22.24 63.66
N LEU A 5 -27.91 -22.69 62.81
CA LEU A 5 -27.01 -21.86 62.02
C LEU A 5 -27.73 -21.55 60.67
N ALA A 6 -28.13 -20.29 60.49
CA ALA A 6 -28.63 -19.79 59.23
C ALA A 6 -27.42 -19.51 58.31
N ALA A 7 -27.31 -20.24 57.23
CA ALA A 7 -26.34 -20.00 56.17
C ALA A 7 -26.89 -18.91 55.24
N PHE A 8 -26.21 -17.74 55.22
CA PHE A 8 -26.47 -16.68 54.29
C PHE A 8 -25.80 -17.01 52.95
N PHE A 9 -26.59 -17.40 51.96
CA PHE A 9 -26.12 -17.55 50.57
C PHE A 9 -26.07 -16.18 49.95
N CYS A 10 -24.85 -15.59 49.82
CA CYS A 10 -24.61 -14.35 49.06
C CYS A 10 -24.55 -14.73 47.56
N SER A 11 -25.64 -14.55 46.84
CA SER A 11 -25.69 -14.69 45.39
C SER A 11 -24.94 -13.53 44.73
N LEU A 12 -23.69 -13.74 44.37
CA LEU A 12 -22.94 -12.85 43.50
C LEU A 12 -23.58 -12.88 42.10
N ILE A 13 -24.33 -11.86 41.78
CA ILE A 13 -24.82 -11.60 40.42
C ILE A 13 -23.61 -11.16 39.59
N PHE A 14 -23.03 -12.10 38.84
CA PHE A 14 -22.09 -11.73 37.76
C PHE A 14 -22.92 -11.02 36.68
N ALA A 15 -22.88 -9.71 36.69
CA ALA A 15 -23.32 -8.92 35.54
C ALA A 15 -22.38 -9.27 34.38
N GLY A 16 -22.83 -10.15 33.47
CA GLY A 16 -22.10 -10.49 32.28
C GLY A 16 -21.88 -9.24 31.46
N VAL A 17 -20.62 -8.80 31.35
CA VAL A 17 -20.24 -7.75 30.39
C VAL A 17 -20.52 -8.33 29.01
N ALA A 18 -21.53 -7.79 28.32
CA ALA A 18 -21.81 -8.15 26.95
C ALA A 18 -20.52 -7.94 26.12
N PRO A 19 -20.13 -8.89 25.26
CA PRO A 19 -18.94 -8.72 24.43
C PRO A 19 -19.08 -7.44 23.61
N ALA A 20 -18.04 -6.60 23.62
CA ALA A 20 -18.04 -5.38 22.84
C ALA A 20 -18.27 -5.73 21.36
N LYS A 21 -19.15 -4.97 20.71
CA LYS A 21 -19.43 -5.17 19.28
C LYS A 21 -18.12 -5.01 18.51
N PRO A 22 -17.76 -5.94 17.60
CA PRO A 22 -16.52 -5.82 16.83
C PRO A 22 -16.47 -4.46 16.11
N ALA A 23 -15.27 -3.89 15.97
CA ALA A 23 -15.07 -2.58 15.34
C ALA A 23 -15.46 -2.56 13.84
N PHE A 24 -15.46 -3.71 13.21
CA PHE A 24 -15.77 -3.90 11.78
C PHE A 24 -16.49 -5.24 11.53
N GLU A 25 -17.13 -5.37 10.39
CA GLU A 25 -17.66 -6.63 9.86
C GLU A 25 -16.77 -7.19 8.75
N ILE A 26 -16.84 -8.49 8.52
CA ILE A 26 -16.13 -9.16 7.43
C ILE A 26 -17.16 -9.83 6.51
N ARG A 27 -17.08 -9.49 5.22
CA ARG A 27 -17.82 -10.19 4.16
C ARG A 27 -16.84 -10.95 3.31
N GLU A 28 -16.96 -12.27 3.31
CA GLU A 28 -16.00 -13.15 2.63
C GLU A 28 -16.52 -13.64 1.27
N LYS A 29 -15.59 -14.06 0.40
CA LYS A 29 -15.85 -14.74 -0.88
C LYS A 29 -16.71 -13.92 -1.85
N ILE A 30 -16.51 -12.62 -1.91
CA ILE A 30 -17.19 -11.74 -2.86
C ILE A 30 -16.50 -11.87 -4.22
N THR A 31 -17.25 -12.15 -5.29
CA THR A 31 -16.69 -12.16 -6.64
C THR A 31 -16.53 -10.73 -7.14
N TYR A 32 -15.27 -10.31 -7.41
CA TYR A 32 -14.99 -9.00 -7.99
C TYR A 32 -14.80 -9.03 -9.51
N SER A 33 -14.46 -10.20 -10.05
CA SER A 33 -14.35 -10.41 -11.50
C SER A 33 -14.47 -11.89 -11.83
N THR A 34 -14.71 -12.20 -13.10
CA THR A 34 -14.65 -13.57 -13.65
C THR A 34 -13.79 -13.53 -14.91
N VAL A 35 -12.79 -14.40 -14.98
CA VAL A 35 -11.89 -14.52 -16.14
C VAL A 35 -11.93 -15.96 -16.64
N GLY A 36 -12.50 -16.17 -17.83
CA GLY A 36 -12.91 -17.51 -18.27
C GLY A 36 -13.89 -18.10 -17.27
N ASP A 37 -13.64 -19.33 -16.83
CA ASP A 37 -14.47 -20.03 -15.83
C ASP A 37 -14.07 -19.74 -14.37
N ARG A 38 -13.08 -18.88 -14.15
CA ARG A 38 -12.55 -18.60 -12.83
C ARG A 38 -13.13 -17.33 -12.22
N ALA A 39 -13.85 -17.47 -11.11
CA ALA A 39 -14.18 -16.34 -10.25
C ALA A 39 -12.94 -15.87 -9.49
N LEU A 40 -12.69 -14.56 -9.50
CA LEU A 40 -11.70 -13.88 -8.68
C LEU A 40 -12.40 -13.32 -7.45
N LEU A 41 -11.95 -13.73 -6.27
CA LEU A 41 -12.62 -13.46 -5.01
C LEU A 41 -11.88 -12.41 -4.19
N LEU A 42 -12.64 -11.68 -3.38
CA LEU A 42 -12.12 -10.82 -2.32
C LEU A 42 -12.87 -11.06 -1.01
N ASP A 43 -12.22 -10.66 0.09
CA ASP A 43 -12.85 -10.51 1.40
C ASP A 43 -12.84 -9.01 1.76
N ALA A 44 -13.98 -8.47 2.18
CA ALA A 44 -14.16 -7.08 2.56
C ALA A 44 -14.22 -6.94 4.08
N PHE A 45 -13.43 -6.03 4.65
CA PHE A 45 -13.40 -5.65 6.06
C PHE A 45 -13.99 -4.24 6.16
N ILE A 46 -15.14 -4.09 6.78
CA ILE A 46 -15.95 -2.88 6.70
C ILE A 46 -16.16 -2.30 8.11
N PRO A 47 -15.64 -1.10 8.42
CA PRO A 47 -15.86 -0.45 9.71
C PRO A 47 -17.36 -0.30 10.02
N ASN A 48 -17.72 -0.54 11.28
CA ASN A 48 -19.11 -0.35 11.75
C ASN A 48 -19.46 1.13 11.95
N ALA A 49 -18.49 2.03 11.91
CA ALA A 49 -18.68 3.46 12.03
C ALA A 49 -19.58 4.01 10.90
N ALA A 50 -20.30 5.09 11.21
CA ALA A 50 -21.14 5.78 10.25
C ALA A 50 -20.29 6.60 9.25
N GLY A 51 -20.88 6.90 8.08
CA GLY A 51 -20.25 7.72 7.06
C GLY A 51 -19.52 6.92 5.98
N THR A 52 -18.75 7.61 5.15
CA THR A 52 -17.91 7.05 4.11
C THR A 52 -16.47 6.98 4.57
N HIS A 53 -15.77 5.94 4.18
CA HIS A 53 -14.43 5.61 4.62
C HIS A 53 -13.43 5.63 3.45
N PRO A 54 -12.16 5.90 3.68
CA PRO A 54 -11.12 5.58 2.71
C PRO A 54 -11.03 4.06 2.54
N ALA A 55 -10.55 3.61 1.39
CA ALA A 55 -10.40 2.19 1.11
C ALA A 55 -8.96 1.80 0.87
N VAL A 56 -8.62 0.54 1.16
CA VAL A 56 -7.30 -0.04 0.90
C VAL A 56 -7.45 -1.41 0.23
N LEU A 57 -6.82 -1.56 -0.93
CA LEU A 57 -6.63 -2.85 -1.59
C LEU A 57 -5.49 -3.60 -0.90
N VAL A 58 -5.72 -4.83 -0.44
CA VAL A 58 -4.72 -5.66 0.24
C VAL A 58 -4.32 -6.80 -0.67
N VAL A 59 -3.03 -6.86 -1.06
CA VAL A 59 -2.51 -7.78 -2.07
C VAL A 59 -1.46 -8.70 -1.47
N HIS A 60 -1.75 -10.01 -1.50
CA HIS A 60 -0.90 -11.03 -0.89
C HIS A 60 0.41 -11.29 -1.64
N GLY A 61 1.39 -11.87 -0.95
CA GLY A 61 2.65 -12.34 -1.51
C GLY A 61 2.57 -13.76 -2.11
N GLY A 62 3.73 -14.43 -2.20
CA GLY A 62 3.82 -15.82 -2.65
C GLY A 62 4.41 -15.98 -4.04
N ALA A 63 5.36 -15.11 -4.43
CA ALA A 63 6.11 -15.17 -5.69
C ALA A 63 5.19 -15.31 -6.94
N TRP A 64 4.03 -14.66 -6.92
CA TRP A 64 2.99 -14.69 -7.98
C TRP A 64 2.45 -16.08 -8.33
N ARG A 65 2.86 -17.14 -7.59
CA ARG A 65 2.52 -18.56 -7.84
C ARG A 65 1.70 -19.20 -6.73
N SER A 66 1.64 -18.59 -5.57
CA SER A 66 0.94 -19.11 -4.40
C SER A 66 0.35 -17.97 -3.57
N GLY A 67 -0.39 -18.31 -2.52
CA GLY A 67 -1.05 -17.35 -1.67
C GLY A 67 -2.53 -17.20 -1.98
N ASN A 68 -3.21 -16.45 -1.16
CA ASN A 68 -4.61 -16.10 -1.31
C ASN A 68 -4.95 -14.88 -0.45
N ARG A 69 -6.16 -14.32 -0.61
CA ARG A 69 -6.71 -13.15 0.07
C ARG A 69 -6.65 -13.17 1.61
N ARG A 70 -6.48 -14.36 2.23
CA ARG A 70 -6.42 -14.51 3.69
C ARG A 70 -5.00 -14.29 4.26
N GLN A 71 -3.98 -14.34 3.42
CA GLN A 71 -2.58 -14.33 3.85
C GLN A 71 -2.21 -13.04 4.61
N LEU A 72 -2.73 -11.89 4.19
CA LEU A 72 -2.50 -10.61 4.85
C LEU A 72 -3.73 -10.13 5.65
N ARG A 73 -4.49 -11.08 6.25
CA ARG A 73 -5.65 -10.75 7.06
C ARG A 73 -5.31 -9.82 8.22
N ALA A 74 -4.15 -9.97 8.84
CA ALA A 74 -3.68 -9.07 9.89
C ALA A 74 -3.55 -7.62 9.43
N TYR A 75 -3.08 -7.39 8.19
CA TYR A 75 -2.98 -6.06 7.59
C TYR A 75 -4.37 -5.44 7.38
N ALA A 76 -5.29 -6.23 6.81
CA ALA A 76 -6.66 -5.79 6.60
C ALA A 76 -7.38 -5.48 7.93
N THR A 77 -7.13 -6.29 8.97
CA THR A 77 -7.68 -6.08 10.32
C THR A 77 -7.17 -4.79 10.94
N ALA A 78 -5.84 -4.58 10.96
CA ALA A 78 -5.23 -3.39 11.55
C ALA A 78 -5.70 -2.08 10.88
N LEU A 79 -5.92 -2.11 9.56
CA LEU A 79 -6.47 -0.98 8.81
C LEU A 79 -7.97 -0.79 9.07
N ALA A 80 -8.75 -1.88 9.15
CA ALA A 80 -10.19 -1.79 9.42
C ALA A 80 -10.48 -1.24 10.82
N GLU A 81 -9.67 -1.60 11.83
CA GLU A 81 -9.72 -1.02 13.17
C GLU A 81 -9.43 0.49 13.20
N ARG A 82 -8.65 0.98 12.22
CA ARG A 82 -8.35 2.41 12.00
C ARG A 82 -9.36 3.12 11.09
N GLY A 83 -10.45 2.46 10.72
CA GLY A 83 -11.56 3.07 9.97
C GLY A 83 -11.43 2.99 8.46
N PHE A 84 -10.54 2.16 7.92
CA PHE A 84 -10.46 1.90 6.48
C PHE A 84 -11.36 0.74 6.06
N VAL A 85 -12.01 0.83 4.89
CA VAL A 85 -12.58 -0.35 4.25
C VAL A 85 -11.47 -1.08 3.51
N CYS A 86 -11.22 -2.34 3.87
CA CYS A 86 -10.14 -3.12 3.26
C CYS A 86 -10.70 -4.21 2.36
N PHE A 87 -10.08 -4.38 1.18
CA PHE A 87 -10.43 -5.41 0.22
C PHE A 87 -9.22 -6.29 -0.04
N ALA A 88 -9.19 -7.46 0.61
CA ALA A 88 -8.14 -8.45 0.41
C ALA A 88 -8.51 -9.35 -0.77
N ILE A 89 -7.67 -9.41 -1.81
CA ILE A 89 -7.99 -10.05 -3.08
C ILE A 89 -7.22 -11.34 -3.32
N ASP A 90 -7.85 -12.28 -4.03
CA ASP A 90 -7.17 -13.29 -4.82
C ASP A 90 -6.82 -12.70 -6.18
N TYR A 91 -5.71 -13.12 -6.76
CA TYR A 91 -5.35 -12.83 -8.15
C TYR A 91 -4.90 -14.11 -8.86
N ARG A 92 -4.88 -14.11 -10.20
CA ARG A 92 -4.46 -15.26 -11.01
C ARG A 92 -2.98 -15.56 -10.80
N LEU A 93 -2.66 -16.84 -10.65
CA LEU A 93 -1.33 -17.31 -10.27
C LEU A 93 -0.61 -17.99 -11.45
N ALA A 94 0.70 -17.75 -11.52
CA ALA A 94 1.61 -18.46 -12.40
C ALA A 94 1.78 -19.93 -11.93
N PRO A 95 2.19 -20.84 -12.79
CA PRO A 95 2.52 -20.67 -14.22
C PRO A 95 1.29 -20.68 -15.14
N LYS A 96 0.09 -21.01 -14.60
CA LYS A 96 -1.15 -21.08 -15.41
C LYS A 96 -1.49 -19.73 -16.02
N HIS A 97 -1.27 -18.65 -15.25
CA HIS A 97 -1.49 -17.28 -15.68
C HIS A 97 -0.22 -16.48 -15.47
N LYS A 98 0.47 -16.19 -16.56
CA LYS A 98 1.73 -15.44 -16.55
C LYS A 98 1.48 -13.94 -16.43
N PHE A 99 2.53 -13.19 -16.13
CA PHE A 99 2.47 -11.73 -16.21
C PHE A 99 2.02 -11.30 -17.64
N PRO A 100 1.11 -10.32 -17.75
CA PRO A 100 0.68 -9.33 -16.76
C PRO A 100 -0.63 -9.70 -16.00
N ALA A 101 -1.09 -10.94 -16.01
CA ALA A 101 -2.38 -11.31 -15.42
C ALA A 101 -2.59 -10.81 -13.97
N GLN A 102 -1.53 -10.79 -13.15
CA GLN A 102 -1.61 -10.41 -11.74
C GLN A 102 -1.90 -8.92 -11.54
N ILE A 103 -1.22 -8.06 -12.30
CA ILE A 103 -1.45 -6.61 -12.23
C ILE A 103 -2.78 -6.22 -12.86
N GLU A 104 -3.23 -6.94 -13.90
CA GLU A 104 -4.56 -6.74 -14.48
C GLU A 104 -5.66 -7.06 -13.49
N ASP A 105 -5.50 -8.11 -12.68
CA ASP A 105 -6.46 -8.48 -11.64
C ASP A 105 -6.50 -7.42 -10.53
N CYS A 106 -5.35 -6.85 -10.13
CA CYS A 106 -5.33 -5.70 -9.22
C CYS A 106 -6.09 -4.50 -9.80
N ARG A 107 -5.89 -4.18 -11.07
CA ARG A 107 -6.63 -3.11 -11.76
C ARG A 107 -8.14 -3.39 -11.85
N MET A 108 -8.52 -4.64 -12.10
CA MET A 108 -9.95 -5.04 -12.06
C MET A 108 -10.55 -4.86 -10.67
N ALA A 109 -9.80 -5.21 -9.61
CA ALA A 109 -10.24 -5.01 -8.24
C ALA A 109 -10.44 -3.51 -7.92
N VAL A 110 -9.52 -2.63 -8.32
CA VAL A 110 -9.67 -1.17 -8.17
C VAL A 110 -10.93 -0.65 -8.86
N ARG A 111 -11.18 -1.07 -10.11
CA ARG A 111 -12.41 -0.69 -10.83
C ARG A 111 -13.66 -1.19 -10.12
N TRP A 112 -13.63 -2.43 -9.63
CA TRP A 112 -14.75 -3.02 -8.90
C TRP A 112 -15.04 -2.26 -7.60
N ILE A 113 -14.00 -1.91 -6.82
CA ILE A 113 -14.13 -1.13 -5.58
C ILE A 113 -14.83 0.20 -5.88
N ARG A 114 -14.37 0.94 -6.89
CA ARG A 114 -14.98 2.22 -7.28
C ARG A 114 -16.42 2.07 -7.74
N LYS A 115 -16.71 1.05 -8.54
CA LYS A 115 -18.08 0.76 -9.01
C LYS A 115 -19.05 0.43 -7.86
N ASN A 116 -18.54 -0.19 -6.79
CA ASN A 116 -19.33 -0.63 -5.64
C ASN A 116 -19.13 0.28 -4.41
N ALA A 117 -18.55 1.45 -4.56
CA ALA A 117 -18.12 2.31 -3.46
C ALA A 117 -19.27 2.64 -2.48
N SER A 118 -20.44 3.00 -2.98
CA SER A 118 -21.61 3.30 -2.15
C SER A 118 -22.10 2.10 -1.33
N HIS A 119 -22.07 0.90 -1.92
CA HIS A 119 -22.48 -0.34 -1.24
C HIS A 119 -21.59 -0.69 -0.05
N TYR A 120 -20.29 -0.36 -0.15
CA TYR A 120 -19.30 -0.62 0.90
C TYR A 120 -18.95 0.63 1.73
N LYS A 121 -19.70 1.73 1.61
CA LYS A 121 -19.44 2.99 2.30
C LYS A 121 -18.03 3.54 2.01
N VAL A 122 -17.53 3.36 0.82
CA VAL A 122 -16.20 3.82 0.38
C VAL A 122 -16.30 5.19 -0.25
N ASN A 123 -15.33 6.06 0.05
CA ASN A 123 -15.06 7.24 -0.77
C ASN A 123 -14.18 6.81 -1.97
N PRO A 124 -14.69 6.82 -3.22
CA PRO A 124 -13.97 6.32 -4.40
C PRO A 124 -12.71 7.12 -4.74
N ASP A 125 -12.58 8.34 -4.24
CA ASP A 125 -11.42 9.21 -4.46
C ASP A 125 -10.32 9.02 -3.41
N ARG A 126 -10.55 8.14 -2.42
CA ARG A 126 -9.62 7.83 -1.33
C ARG A 126 -9.31 6.33 -1.28
N LEU A 127 -8.60 5.87 -2.29
CA LEU A 127 -8.22 4.47 -2.44
C LEU A 127 -6.72 4.30 -2.45
N GLY A 128 -6.19 3.58 -1.47
CA GLY A 128 -4.80 3.16 -1.40
C GLY A 128 -4.63 1.65 -1.62
N ALA A 129 -3.38 1.20 -1.54
CA ALA A 129 -3.08 -0.22 -1.58
C ALA A 129 -1.94 -0.58 -0.62
N ILE A 130 -1.95 -1.82 -0.10
CA ILE A 130 -0.87 -2.40 0.69
C ILE A 130 -0.60 -3.83 0.24
N GLY A 131 0.67 -4.22 0.23
CA GLY A 131 1.05 -5.58 -0.11
C GLY A 131 2.44 -5.94 0.39
N TYR A 132 2.73 -7.25 0.39
CA TYR A 132 4.02 -7.77 0.80
C TYR A 132 4.61 -8.70 -0.27
N SER A 133 5.94 -8.67 -0.47
CA SER A 133 6.66 -9.51 -1.44
C SER A 133 6.11 -9.32 -2.87
N ALA A 134 5.64 -10.37 -3.53
CA ALA A 134 4.93 -10.26 -4.81
C ALA A 134 3.73 -9.29 -4.75
N GLY A 135 3.02 -9.23 -3.62
CA GLY A 135 1.96 -8.24 -3.40
C GLY A 135 2.51 -6.81 -3.27
N GLY A 136 3.65 -6.64 -2.58
CA GLY A 136 4.37 -5.37 -2.50
C GLY A 136 4.79 -4.86 -3.89
N HIS A 137 5.31 -5.76 -4.73
CA HIS A 137 5.58 -5.47 -6.14
C HIS A 137 4.31 -4.97 -6.86
N LEU A 138 3.22 -5.74 -6.79
CA LEU A 138 1.99 -5.39 -7.52
C LEU A 138 1.40 -4.05 -7.09
N VAL A 139 1.43 -3.71 -5.80
CA VAL A 139 0.91 -2.41 -5.34
C VAL A 139 1.84 -1.25 -5.69
N SER A 140 3.17 -1.45 -5.68
CA SER A 140 4.12 -0.44 -6.13
C SER A 140 4.02 -0.19 -7.64
N LEU A 141 3.86 -1.26 -8.43
CA LEU A 141 3.61 -1.15 -9.86
C LEU A 141 2.27 -0.47 -10.17
N LEU A 142 1.23 -0.73 -9.38
CA LEU A 142 -0.06 -0.06 -9.49
C LEU A 142 0.06 1.45 -9.21
N ALA A 143 0.90 1.83 -8.25
CA ALA A 143 1.14 3.24 -7.88
C ALA A 143 1.84 4.04 -8.98
N THR A 144 2.76 3.41 -9.73
CA THR A 144 3.53 4.08 -10.81
C THR A 144 2.94 3.91 -12.20
N THR A 145 2.03 2.96 -12.40
CA THR A 145 1.39 2.72 -13.71
C THR A 145 -0.10 3.03 -13.74
N GLY A 146 -0.61 3.67 -12.71
CA GLY A 146 -2.04 3.95 -12.52
C GLY A 146 -2.64 4.99 -13.47
N LYS A 147 -1.88 5.53 -14.43
CA LYS A 147 -2.46 6.30 -15.54
C LYS A 147 -3.23 5.30 -16.40
N PRO A 148 -4.51 5.57 -16.73
CA PRO A 148 -5.22 4.67 -17.61
C PRO A 148 -4.41 4.58 -18.90
N PRO A 149 -4.01 3.37 -19.36
CA PRO A 149 -3.86 3.21 -20.78
C PRO A 149 -5.19 3.66 -21.37
N SER A 150 -5.21 4.16 -22.57
CA SER A 150 -6.43 4.45 -23.33
C SER A 150 -7.30 3.17 -23.36
N ASP A 151 -7.97 2.93 -22.25
CA ASP A 151 -8.70 1.70 -21.99
C ASP A 151 -10.05 1.82 -22.66
N THR A 152 -10.17 1.18 -23.80
CA THR A 152 -11.38 1.10 -24.61
C THR A 152 -12.55 0.41 -23.88
N ASN A 153 -12.36 -0.08 -22.65
CA ASN A 153 -13.33 -0.89 -21.92
C ASN A 153 -13.99 -0.20 -20.70
N GLY A 154 -14.01 1.10 -20.66
CA GLY A 154 -14.79 1.82 -19.66
C GLY A 154 -13.99 2.79 -18.79
N ASN A 155 -14.52 3.98 -18.66
CA ASN A 155 -13.99 5.19 -18.02
C ASN A 155 -13.67 5.08 -16.52
N ILE A 156 -13.48 3.90 -15.93
CA ILE A 156 -13.16 3.78 -14.51
C ILE A 156 -11.66 3.74 -14.31
N ASP A 157 -11.17 4.80 -13.70
CA ASP A 157 -9.77 5.00 -13.32
C ASP A 157 -9.23 3.87 -12.42
N THR A 158 -8.01 3.42 -12.69
CA THR A 158 -7.29 2.42 -11.88
C THR A 158 -6.21 3.03 -10.99
N ARG A 159 -6.05 4.35 -10.98
CA ARG A 159 -5.10 5.03 -10.09
C ARG A 159 -5.44 4.79 -8.64
N ILE A 160 -4.42 4.74 -7.82
CA ILE A 160 -4.53 4.77 -6.35
C ILE A 160 -3.84 6.04 -5.85
N GLN A 161 -4.24 6.51 -4.68
CA GLN A 161 -3.72 7.76 -4.12
C GLN A 161 -2.46 7.54 -3.26
N VAL A 162 -2.18 6.31 -2.87
CA VAL A 162 -1.02 5.95 -2.03
C VAL A 162 -0.81 4.44 -2.03
N ALA A 163 0.44 3.99 -1.88
CA ALA A 163 0.71 2.57 -1.63
C ALA A 163 1.71 2.36 -0.47
N ALA A 164 1.60 1.18 0.18
CA ALA A 164 2.58 0.66 1.12
C ALA A 164 3.08 -0.71 0.61
N ALA A 165 4.37 -0.81 0.31
CA ALA A 165 4.96 -1.96 -0.35
C ALA A 165 6.09 -2.56 0.50
N GLY A 166 5.82 -3.72 1.12
CA GLY A 166 6.81 -4.42 1.93
C GLY A 166 7.53 -5.52 1.18
N GLY A 167 8.85 -5.67 1.39
CA GLY A 167 9.68 -6.72 0.79
C GLY A 167 9.51 -6.82 -0.73
N ALA A 168 9.37 -5.67 -1.41
CA ALA A 168 8.93 -5.58 -2.79
C ALA A 168 10.10 -5.64 -3.78
N PRO A 169 10.18 -6.61 -4.69
CA PRO A 169 11.06 -6.52 -5.83
C PRO A 169 10.51 -5.46 -6.80
N THR A 170 11.29 -4.43 -7.12
CA THR A 170 10.83 -3.24 -7.83
C THR A 170 11.45 -3.06 -9.21
N ASP A 171 12.50 -3.82 -9.54
CA ASP A 171 13.17 -3.73 -10.84
C ASP A 171 13.63 -5.09 -11.34
N PHE A 172 13.04 -5.53 -12.43
CA PHE A 172 13.34 -6.81 -13.06
C PHE A 172 14.28 -6.69 -14.27
N ARG A 173 14.68 -5.49 -14.65
CA ARG A 173 15.61 -5.25 -15.77
C ARG A 173 17.02 -5.75 -15.47
N TRP A 174 17.34 -5.88 -14.19
CA TRP A 174 18.65 -6.30 -13.66
C TRP A 174 18.58 -7.64 -12.92
N PHE A 175 17.45 -8.34 -13.01
CA PHE A 175 17.31 -9.61 -12.32
C PHE A 175 18.29 -10.63 -12.91
N PRO A 176 19.01 -11.41 -12.06
CA PRO A 176 19.94 -12.41 -12.55
C PRO A 176 19.22 -13.40 -13.45
N ASP A 177 19.75 -13.60 -14.66
CA ASP A 177 19.14 -14.48 -15.68
C ASP A 177 19.47 -15.96 -15.42
N ASN A 178 19.36 -16.41 -14.16
CA ASN A 178 19.57 -17.82 -13.81
C ASN A 178 18.25 -18.59 -13.61
N GLY A 179 17.22 -18.11 -14.25
CA GLY A 179 16.17 -18.62 -14.39
C GLY A 179 14.90 -19.20 -14.35
N ARG A 180 14.72 -20.31 -13.77
CA ARG A 180 13.43 -21.05 -13.70
C ARG A 180 12.23 -20.23 -13.20
N TRP A 181 12.44 -19.23 -12.32
CA TRP A 181 11.36 -18.40 -11.84
C TRP A 181 10.85 -17.41 -12.90
N ALA A 182 11.75 -16.90 -13.76
CA ALA A 182 11.36 -16.03 -14.86
C ALA A 182 10.51 -16.78 -15.90
N GLU A 183 10.87 -18.01 -16.22
CA GLU A 183 10.10 -18.83 -17.14
C GLU A 183 8.69 -19.12 -16.64
N PHE A 184 8.52 -19.47 -15.38
CA PHE A 184 7.19 -19.79 -14.87
C PHE A 184 6.29 -18.56 -14.76
N TRP A 185 6.84 -17.37 -14.49
CA TRP A 185 6.07 -16.14 -14.29
C TRP A 185 5.97 -15.30 -15.58
N MET A 186 7.10 -15.08 -16.28
CA MET A 186 7.15 -14.26 -17.51
C MET A 186 6.92 -15.08 -18.79
N GLY A 187 7.23 -16.37 -18.77
CA GLY A 187 7.15 -17.26 -19.93
C GLY A 187 8.38 -17.22 -20.82
N GLY A 188 9.50 -16.79 -20.29
CA GLY A 188 10.81 -16.74 -20.92
C GLY A 188 11.77 -15.92 -20.09
N ASP A 189 13.01 -15.85 -20.55
CA ASP A 189 14.09 -15.08 -19.93
C ASP A 189 14.06 -13.59 -20.27
N LEU A 190 14.97 -12.83 -19.68
CA LEU A 190 15.09 -11.39 -19.91
C LEU A 190 15.36 -11.05 -21.37
N THR A 191 16.12 -11.87 -22.08
CA THR A 191 16.46 -11.65 -23.50
C THR A 191 15.24 -11.83 -24.39
N SER A 192 14.48 -12.93 -24.19
CA SER A 192 13.30 -13.26 -24.99
C SER A 192 12.03 -12.48 -24.62
N LYS A 193 11.97 -11.92 -23.40
CA LYS A 193 10.78 -11.25 -22.83
C LYS A 193 11.08 -9.86 -22.28
N LYS A 194 12.08 -9.17 -22.84
CA LYS A 194 12.55 -7.86 -22.37
C LYS A 194 11.40 -6.87 -22.06
N GLU A 195 10.42 -6.77 -22.93
CA GLU A 195 9.27 -5.88 -22.76
C GLU A 195 8.40 -6.25 -21.55
N LEU A 196 8.25 -7.54 -21.23
CA LEU A 196 7.50 -7.97 -20.04
C LEU A 196 8.26 -7.67 -18.76
N PHE A 197 9.59 -7.85 -18.74
CA PHE A 197 10.42 -7.48 -17.60
C PHE A 197 10.41 -5.97 -17.36
N LEU A 198 10.46 -5.17 -18.43
CA LEU A 198 10.29 -3.73 -18.35
C LEU A 198 8.91 -3.38 -17.79
N ALA A 199 7.84 -3.97 -18.33
CA ALA A 199 6.46 -3.72 -17.92
C ALA A 199 6.17 -4.14 -16.46
N ALA A 200 6.94 -5.08 -15.91
CA ALA A 200 6.87 -5.50 -14.51
C ALA A 200 7.70 -4.62 -13.56
N SER A 201 8.61 -3.80 -14.08
CA SER A 201 9.54 -3.03 -13.26
C SER A 201 8.93 -1.71 -12.81
N THR A 202 8.54 -1.58 -11.54
CA THR A 202 8.06 -0.33 -10.93
C THR A 202 9.03 0.83 -11.20
N ALA A 203 10.34 0.59 -11.03
CA ALA A 203 11.38 1.58 -11.23
C ALA A 203 11.50 2.11 -12.67
N ALA A 204 10.91 1.42 -13.64
CA ALA A 204 10.91 1.85 -15.05
C ALA A 204 9.84 2.93 -15.35
N PHE A 205 8.89 3.13 -14.46
CA PHE A 205 7.75 4.03 -14.66
C PHE A 205 7.74 5.21 -13.70
N VAL A 206 8.79 5.38 -12.91
CA VAL A 206 8.85 6.46 -11.92
C VAL A 206 8.77 7.82 -12.59
N ASP A 207 7.78 8.61 -12.20
CA ASP A 207 7.62 10.02 -12.58
C ASP A 207 7.07 10.88 -11.43
N ALA A 208 7.15 12.20 -11.55
CA ALA A 208 6.72 13.16 -10.52
C ALA A 208 5.20 13.12 -10.21
N GLY A 209 4.40 12.49 -11.08
CA GLY A 209 2.96 12.33 -10.90
C GLY A 209 2.53 11.03 -10.24
N ASP A 210 3.49 10.23 -9.78
CA ASP A 210 3.21 8.96 -9.14
C ASP A 210 2.58 9.12 -7.77
N ALA A 211 1.82 8.10 -7.36
CA ALA A 211 1.24 8.08 -6.03
C ALA A 211 2.33 7.97 -4.94
N PRO A 212 2.17 8.65 -3.80
CA PRO A 212 3.02 8.46 -2.63
C PRO A 212 3.24 6.99 -2.27
N LEU A 213 4.49 6.62 -1.94
CA LEU A 213 4.89 5.24 -1.67
C LEU A 213 5.66 5.12 -0.36
N PHE A 214 5.19 4.21 0.50
CA PHE A 214 5.91 3.75 1.67
C PHE A 214 6.52 2.39 1.40
N PHE A 215 7.82 2.26 1.61
CA PHE A 215 8.51 0.98 1.52
C PHE A 215 8.97 0.50 2.90
N PHE A 216 8.91 -0.82 3.12
CA PHE A 216 9.52 -1.44 4.29
C PHE A 216 10.16 -2.77 3.92
N ASN A 217 11.35 -3.03 4.46
CA ASN A 217 12.14 -4.22 4.11
C ASN A 217 12.97 -4.67 5.32
N GLY A 218 13.21 -5.96 5.41
CA GLY A 218 14.18 -6.49 6.36
C GLY A 218 15.61 -6.24 5.89
N SER A 219 16.48 -5.76 6.78
CA SER A 219 17.89 -5.49 6.41
C SER A 219 18.71 -6.76 6.15
N ALA A 220 18.22 -7.92 6.60
CA ALA A 220 18.78 -9.25 6.36
C ALA A 220 17.91 -10.09 5.39
N ASP A 221 17.12 -9.43 4.54
CA ASP A 221 16.28 -10.10 3.54
C ASP A 221 17.16 -10.59 2.36
N GLU A 222 17.39 -11.90 2.31
CA GLU A 222 18.17 -12.54 1.24
C GLU A 222 17.30 -12.86 0.00
N LEU A 223 15.97 -12.91 0.15
CA LEU A 223 15.06 -13.20 -0.96
C LEU A 223 14.77 -11.97 -1.81
N VAL A 224 14.55 -10.85 -1.17
CA VAL A 224 14.41 -9.52 -1.80
C VAL A 224 15.36 -8.56 -1.09
N PRO A 225 16.64 -8.51 -1.51
CA PRO A 225 17.63 -7.64 -0.88
C PRO A 225 17.12 -6.20 -0.76
N GLU A 226 17.29 -5.62 0.41
CA GLU A 226 16.83 -4.27 0.72
C GLU A 226 17.29 -3.23 -0.30
N ALA A 227 18.49 -3.42 -0.86
CA ALA A 227 19.08 -2.55 -1.88
C ALA A 227 18.19 -2.42 -3.13
N TRP A 228 17.48 -3.48 -3.52
CA TRP A 228 16.59 -3.45 -4.68
C TRP A 228 15.39 -2.53 -4.46
N THR A 229 14.79 -2.61 -3.27
CA THR A 229 13.67 -1.74 -2.90
C THR A 229 14.13 -0.29 -2.70
N LYS A 230 15.32 -0.10 -2.08
CA LYS A 230 15.93 1.23 -1.90
C LYS A 230 16.24 1.94 -3.22
N ALA A 231 16.64 1.23 -4.25
CA ALA A 231 16.88 1.84 -5.56
C ALA A 231 15.62 2.53 -6.11
N CYS A 232 14.46 1.89 -6.02
CA CYS A 232 13.18 2.49 -6.40
C CYS A 232 12.77 3.65 -5.49
N TYR A 233 12.97 3.51 -4.17
CA TYR A 233 12.75 4.59 -3.20
C TYR A 233 13.54 5.85 -3.57
N PHE A 234 14.84 5.72 -3.88
CA PHE A 234 15.66 6.86 -4.27
C PHE A 234 15.23 7.46 -5.61
N ALA A 235 14.82 6.64 -6.58
CA ALA A 235 14.30 7.12 -7.85
C ALA A 235 13.02 7.98 -7.66
N LEU A 236 12.06 7.48 -6.88
CA LEU A 236 10.83 8.23 -6.53
C LEU A 236 11.14 9.54 -5.78
N LYS A 237 12.06 9.48 -4.81
CA LYS A 237 12.48 10.67 -4.06
C LYS A 237 13.13 11.72 -4.96
N SER A 238 13.96 11.29 -5.91
CA SER A 238 14.58 12.18 -6.90
C SER A 238 13.57 12.77 -7.88
N ALA A 239 12.49 12.05 -8.17
CA ALA A 239 11.37 12.54 -8.96
C ALA A 239 10.43 13.50 -8.19
N GLY A 240 10.67 13.74 -6.88
CA GLY A 240 9.85 14.61 -6.05
C GLY A 240 8.59 13.95 -5.48
N VAL A 241 8.44 12.64 -5.62
CA VAL A 241 7.31 11.89 -5.07
C VAL A 241 7.47 11.78 -3.54
N LYS A 242 6.38 12.03 -2.79
CA LYS A 242 6.35 11.75 -1.34
C LYS A 242 6.60 10.27 -1.12
N THR A 243 7.76 9.93 -0.56
CA THR A 243 8.13 8.53 -0.32
C THR A 243 8.92 8.39 0.97
N GLU A 244 8.68 7.28 1.69
CA GLU A 244 9.36 6.92 2.93
C GLU A 244 9.87 5.49 2.85
N PHE A 245 10.91 5.19 3.62
CA PHE A 245 11.50 3.86 3.71
C PHE A 245 11.75 3.48 5.17
N TYR A 246 11.28 2.31 5.57
CA TYR A 246 11.53 1.73 6.89
C TYR A 246 12.34 0.45 6.77
N SER A 247 13.57 0.48 7.26
CA SER A 247 14.48 -0.67 7.37
C SER A 247 14.25 -1.37 8.71
N ILE A 248 13.92 -2.66 8.67
CA ILE A 248 13.72 -3.48 9.86
C ILE A 248 15.02 -4.21 10.16
N ALA A 249 15.70 -3.77 11.22
CA ALA A 249 17.03 -4.28 11.57
C ALA A 249 17.05 -5.79 11.79
N ASN A 250 18.01 -6.47 11.13
CA ASN A 250 18.25 -7.91 11.23
C ASN A 250 17.06 -8.82 10.88
N ALA A 251 16.01 -8.29 10.28
CA ALA A 251 14.86 -9.08 9.84
C ALA A 251 15.11 -9.68 8.46
N GLY A 252 14.84 -10.98 8.32
CA GLY A 252 14.71 -11.65 7.03
C GLY A 252 13.33 -11.41 6.40
N HIS A 253 13.10 -11.96 5.20
CA HIS A 253 11.88 -11.73 4.41
C HIS A 253 10.59 -11.97 5.16
N MET A 254 10.44 -13.15 5.81
CA MET A 254 9.20 -13.49 6.51
C MET A 254 9.04 -12.78 7.86
N GLN A 255 10.14 -12.45 8.51
CA GLN A 255 10.13 -11.69 9.77
C GLN A 255 9.65 -10.25 9.50
N ALA A 256 10.14 -9.63 8.45
CA ALA A 256 9.73 -8.29 8.05
C ALA A 256 8.23 -8.21 7.67
N ALA A 257 7.67 -9.28 7.09
CA ALA A 257 6.23 -9.37 6.81
C ALA A 257 5.35 -9.34 8.06
N MET A 258 5.90 -9.76 9.20
CA MET A 258 5.18 -9.89 10.47
C MET A 258 5.58 -8.80 11.48
N ASP A 259 6.43 -7.84 11.08
CA ASP A 259 6.88 -6.79 11.96
C ASP A 259 5.74 -5.79 12.28
N PRO A 260 5.33 -5.66 13.56
CA PRO A 260 4.21 -4.81 13.91
C PRO A 260 4.52 -3.33 13.74
N GLY A 261 5.78 -2.93 13.93
CA GLY A 261 6.22 -1.54 13.75
C GLY A 261 6.18 -1.12 12.27
N ALA A 262 6.54 -2.03 11.36
CA ALA A 262 6.40 -1.80 9.92
C ALA A 262 4.94 -1.65 9.50
N LEU A 263 4.06 -2.51 10.01
CA LEU A 263 2.62 -2.42 9.74
C LEU A 263 2.03 -1.13 10.29
N GLU A 264 2.40 -0.72 11.51
CA GLU A 264 1.95 0.52 12.12
C GLU A 264 2.35 1.73 11.25
N LYS A 265 3.63 1.85 10.88
CA LYS A 265 4.13 2.93 10.01
C LYS A 265 3.48 2.92 8.63
N ALA A 266 3.24 1.75 8.05
CA ALA A 266 2.52 1.62 6.78
C ALA A 266 1.07 2.15 6.90
N CYS A 267 0.37 1.81 7.97
CA CYS A 267 -0.96 2.31 8.25
C CYS A 267 -0.97 3.84 8.45
N ASP A 268 0.00 4.39 9.18
CA ASP A 268 0.12 5.83 9.41
C ASP A 268 0.42 6.58 8.12
N PHE A 269 1.30 6.05 7.26
CA PHE A 269 1.59 6.64 5.96
C PHE A 269 0.34 6.63 5.05
N LEU A 270 -0.39 5.52 4.98
CA LEU A 270 -1.64 5.45 4.24
C LEU A 270 -2.67 6.47 4.77
N ALA A 271 -2.78 6.59 6.09
CA ALA A 271 -3.68 7.54 6.74
C ALA A 271 -3.30 8.99 6.41
N SER A 272 -2.00 9.33 6.41
CA SER A 272 -1.51 10.69 6.12
C SER A 272 -1.86 11.21 4.72
N VAL A 273 -2.28 10.32 3.82
CA VAL A 273 -2.70 10.68 2.45
C VAL A 273 -4.21 10.53 2.28
N LEU A 274 -4.80 9.47 2.84
CA LEU A 274 -6.20 9.12 2.59
C LEU A 274 -7.19 9.76 3.56
N VAL A 275 -6.73 10.17 4.75
CA VAL A 275 -7.58 10.81 5.77
C VAL A 275 -7.23 12.31 5.80
N PRO A 276 -8.15 13.22 5.46
CA PRO A 276 -7.87 14.65 5.56
C PRO A 276 -7.59 15.01 7.00
N GLU A 277 -6.60 15.86 7.20
CA GLU A 277 -6.48 16.56 8.47
C GLU A 277 -7.78 17.35 8.72
N HIS A 278 -8.46 17.08 9.83
CA HIS A 278 -9.47 18.00 10.33
C HIS A 278 -8.73 19.30 10.66
N LYS A 279 -8.85 20.31 9.79
CA LYS A 279 -8.56 21.68 10.22
C LYS A 279 -9.47 21.96 11.41
N THR A 280 -8.93 21.88 12.61
CA THR A 280 -9.57 22.46 13.78
C THR A 280 -9.86 23.89 13.42
N ALA A 281 -11.16 24.25 13.34
CA ALA A 281 -11.59 25.62 13.14
C ALA A 281 -10.90 26.45 14.23
N GLY A 282 -9.97 27.31 13.82
CA GLY A 282 -9.21 28.16 14.72
C GLY A 282 -10.17 28.94 15.59
N SER A 283 -9.96 28.83 16.89
CA SER A 283 -10.50 29.77 17.85
C SER A 283 -10.12 31.15 17.40
N GLY A 284 -11.15 31.96 17.06
CA GLY A 284 -10.97 33.33 16.63
C GLY A 284 -10.25 34.14 17.71
N GLU A 285 -9.01 34.47 17.45
CA GLU A 285 -8.35 35.56 18.14
C GLU A 285 -8.66 36.88 17.44
N ASN A 286 -9.30 37.75 18.19
CA ASN A 286 -9.62 39.12 17.80
C ASN A 286 -8.34 39.85 17.34
N ALA A 287 -8.28 40.20 16.07
CA ALA A 287 -7.30 41.15 15.56
C ALA A 287 -7.74 42.56 15.95
N VAL A 288 -7.09 43.11 16.98
CA VAL A 288 -7.09 44.50 17.25
C VAL A 288 -6.30 45.22 16.15
N SER A 289 -6.97 46.12 15.44
CA SER A 289 -6.39 47.01 14.44
C SER A 289 -5.40 47.99 15.12
N ALA A 290 -4.14 47.97 14.68
CA ALA A 290 -3.22 49.10 14.83
C ALA A 290 -2.79 49.59 13.45
N GLN A 291 -3.23 50.77 13.14
CA GLN A 291 -2.73 51.60 12.01
C GLN A 291 -1.33 52.10 12.32
N GLY A 292 -0.42 52.07 11.41
CA GLY A 292 0.93 52.63 11.52
C GLY A 292 1.58 52.71 10.13
N ASP A 293 1.86 53.89 9.74
CA ASP A 293 2.28 54.66 8.57
C ASP A 293 3.53 54.12 7.81
N PRO A 294 3.68 54.35 6.52
CA PRO A 294 4.77 53.84 5.69
C PRO A 294 5.87 54.90 5.47
N SER A 295 7.14 54.52 5.62
CA SER A 295 8.24 55.25 4.97
C SER A 295 9.53 54.46 4.88
N ALA A 296 10.05 54.38 3.62
CA ALA A 296 11.45 54.37 3.18
C ALA A 296 12.37 53.24 3.78
N ASP A 297 13.16 52.56 3.05
CA ASP A 297 14.20 53.02 2.13
C ASP A 297 14.85 51.83 1.38
N SER A 298 15.44 52.17 0.26
CA SER A 298 16.20 51.37 -0.71
C SER A 298 17.53 50.84 -0.22
N SER A 299 17.99 49.71 -0.71
CA SER A 299 19.28 49.56 -1.45
C SER A 299 19.81 48.12 -1.45
N SER A 300 19.98 47.58 -2.62
CA SER A 300 21.22 47.13 -3.29
C SER A 300 21.90 45.83 -2.86
N ASP A 301 22.10 45.01 -3.89
CA ASP A 301 23.28 44.23 -4.24
C ASP A 301 23.56 42.90 -3.50
N SER A 302 23.67 41.79 -4.12
CA SER A 302 24.63 41.36 -5.14
C SER A 302 24.50 39.85 -5.40
N ALA A 303 24.68 39.49 -6.64
CA ALA A 303 24.79 38.11 -7.15
C ALA A 303 25.99 37.37 -6.57
N ILE A 304 25.79 36.07 -6.29
CA ILE A 304 26.88 35.07 -6.35
C ILE A 304 26.34 33.82 -7.05
N SER A 305 26.75 33.67 -8.30
CA SER A 305 26.81 32.43 -9.05
C SER A 305 27.82 31.49 -8.43
N LYS A 306 27.47 30.21 -8.25
CA LYS A 306 28.46 29.13 -8.24
C LYS A 306 27.87 27.88 -8.86
N ASP A 307 28.47 27.56 -9.98
CA ASP A 307 28.43 26.27 -10.69
C ASP A 307 28.72 25.09 -9.74
N LEU A 308 27.96 24.01 -9.90
CA LEU A 308 28.35 22.71 -9.40
C LEU A 308 28.18 21.70 -10.53
N ASP A 309 29.31 21.23 -10.96
CA ASP A 309 29.56 20.27 -12.02
C ASP A 309 28.83 18.92 -11.76
N HIS A 310 28.23 18.43 -12.84
CA HIS A 310 27.74 17.06 -12.98
C HIS A 310 28.92 16.11 -13.20
N GLU A 311 29.26 15.29 -12.25
CA GLU A 311 30.04 14.08 -12.50
C GLU A 311 29.14 12.85 -12.53
N CYS A 312 29.00 12.28 -13.71
CA CYS A 312 28.41 10.99 -13.99
C CYS A 312 29.34 9.87 -13.46
N PHE A 313 28.86 9.09 -12.49
CA PHE A 313 29.51 7.83 -12.12
C PHE A 313 29.07 6.73 -13.09
N VAL A 314 29.91 6.45 -14.06
CA VAL A 314 29.87 5.23 -14.88
C VAL A 314 30.72 4.17 -14.19
N GLY A 315 30.07 3.22 -13.51
CA GLY A 315 30.73 2.03 -12.98
C GLY A 315 31.07 1.04 -14.09
N LYS A 316 32.37 0.73 -14.27
CA LYS A 316 32.85 -0.32 -15.17
C LYS A 316 32.55 -1.71 -14.58
N PRO A 317 32.28 -2.73 -15.41
CA PRO A 317 32.14 -4.10 -14.95
C PRO A 317 33.49 -4.69 -14.57
N VAL A 318 33.54 -5.39 -13.44
CA VAL A 318 34.64 -6.23 -13.02
C VAL A 318 34.49 -7.60 -13.67
N GLY A 319 35.52 -8.08 -14.30
CA GLY A 319 35.60 -9.33 -15.05
C GLY A 319 35.55 -10.61 -14.22
#